data_a2926ecf265b6271059d8cb163024753
#
_entry.id   a2926ecf265b6271059d8cb163024753
#
_cell.length_a   1.000
_cell.length_b   1.000
_cell.length_c   1.000
_cell.angle_alpha   90.00
_cell.angle_beta   90.00
_cell.angle_gamma   90.00
#
_symmetry.space_group_name_H-M   'P 1'
#
loop_
_entity.id
_entity.type
_entity.pdbx_description
1 polymer ?
#
loop_
_entity_poly.entity_id
_entity_poly.type
_entity_poly.pdbx_seq_one_letter_code
_entity_poly.pdbx_strand_id
1 'polypeptide(L)'
;MKRARSLWGAKGRRASVTGLLLVASLAMAGSVMSCKRKVSQKQCDELLDRFSTLVVKERFPDAGADALAAEQTRERAEAKSDDAFKNCTSEVQADEHGCAMKAATSEALIKCLE
;
A
#
# COMPACT_ATOMS: atom_id res chain seq x y z
N MET A 1 -8.80 -44.16 -7.42
CA MET A 1 -9.30 -45.46 -6.95
C MET A 1 -9.69 -45.38 -5.49
N LYS A 2 -11.00 -45.73 -5.23
CA LYS A 2 -11.63 -46.20 -3.99
C LYS A 2 -11.56 -45.27 -2.77
N ARG A 3 -12.68 -44.63 -2.39
CA ARG A 3 -13.88 -45.00 -1.61
C ARG A 3 -13.58 -45.43 -0.18
N ALA A 4 -14.18 -44.68 0.74
CA ALA A 4 -15.18 -45.13 1.74
C ALA A 4 -15.48 -43.94 2.67
N ARG A 5 -16.62 -43.40 2.71
CA ARG A 5 -17.91 -43.60 3.37
C ARG A 5 -17.84 -44.20 4.77
N SER A 6 -18.33 -43.43 5.72
CA SER A 6 -19.07 -43.89 6.92
C SER A 6 -19.51 -42.62 7.67
N LEU A 7 -20.69 -42.16 7.60
CA LEU A 7 -21.99 -42.47 8.18
C LEU A 7 -21.91 -43.11 9.58
N TRP A 8 -22.48 -42.41 10.53
CA TRP A 8 -23.28 -42.80 11.69
C TRP A 8 -23.23 -41.59 12.64
N GLY A 9 -24.26 -40.90 13.03
CA GLY A 9 -25.61 -41.40 13.32
C GLY A 9 -25.94 -41.05 14.74
N ALA A 10 -26.98 -40.24 14.85
CA ALA A 10 -28.07 -40.30 15.82
C ALA A 10 -27.88 -39.74 17.23
N LYS A 11 -28.71 -38.76 17.43
CA LYS A 11 -29.86 -38.81 18.36
C LYS A 11 -29.63 -38.45 19.82
N GLY A 12 -30.22 -37.30 20.15
CA GLY A 12 -31.21 -37.25 21.19
C GLY A 12 -30.76 -36.73 22.54
N ARG A 13 -31.17 -35.59 22.96
CA ARG A 13 -32.28 -35.47 23.92
C ARG A 13 -32.47 -34.00 24.31
N ARG A 14 -33.73 -33.67 24.30
CA ARG A 14 -34.33 -32.44 24.85
C ARG A 14 -34.02 -32.34 26.35
N ALA A 15 -33.70 -31.17 26.81
CA ALA A 15 -34.05 -30.67 28.11
C ALA A 15 -34.19 -29.16 28.05
N SER A 16 -35.41 -28.72 28.15
CA SER A 16 -35.78 -27.37 28.52
C SER A 16 -35.17 -26.99 29.86
N VAL A 17 -34.63 -25.82 29.97
CA VAL A 17 -34.76 -24.99 31.17
C VAL A 17 -34.61 -23.53 30.77
N THR A 18 -35.69 -22.83 30.94
CA THR A 18 -35.95 -21.41 31.14
C THR A 18 -34.77 -20.69 31.82
N GLY A 19 -34.28 -19.67 31.21
CA GLY A 19 -33.28 -18.76 31.82
C GLY A 19 -33.14 -17.51 30.97
N LEU A 20 -34.08 -16.61 31.19
CA LEU A 20 -34.17 -15.25 30.69
C LEU A 20 -32.98 -14.44 31.21
N LEU A 21 -32.00 -14.10 30.40
CA LEU A 21 -31.16 -12.93 30.59
C LEU A 21 -30.76 -12.40 29.22
N LEU A 22 -31.52 -11.40 28.79
CA LEU A 22 -31.21 -10.46 27.74
C LEU A 22 -29.98 -9.66 28.15
N VAL A 23 -28.83 -10.04 27.67
CA VAL A 23 -27.69 -9.15 27.57
C VAL A 23 -27.55 -8.80 26.09
N ALA A 24 -28.22 -7.72 25.72
CA ALA A 24 -28.01 -7.07 24.45
C ALA A 24 -26.62 -6.47 24.46
N SER A 25 -25.61 -7.25 24.11
CA SER A 25 -24.27 -6.73 23.75
C SER A 25 -24.41 -6.11 22.37
N LEU A 26 -24.71 -4.80 22.33
CA LEU A 26 -24.46 -3.99 21.16
C LEU A 26 -22.94 -3.98 20.94
N ALA A 27 -22.44 -4.93 20.19
CA ALA A 27 -21.16 -4.80 19.54
C ALA A 27 -21.30 -3.71 18.48
N MET A 28 -21.03 -2.47 18.87
CA MET A 28 -20.75 -1.43 17.92
C MET A 28 -19.46 -1.81 17.22
N ALA A 29 -19.59 -2.55 16.13
CA ALA A 29 -18.52 -2.64 15.13
C ALA A 29 -18.36 -1.23 14.56
N GLY A 30 -17.51 -0.43 15.23
CA GLY A 30 -17.00 0.80 14.70
C GLY A 30 -16.20 0.47 13.46
N SER A 31 -16.83 0.54 12.31
CA SER A 31 -16.12 0.59 11.04
C SER A 31 -15.26 1.85 11.09
N VAL A 32 -14.02 1.71 11.50
CA VAL A 32 -13.00 2.72 11.25
C VAL A 32 -12.87 2.79 9.74
N MET A 33 -13.68 3.64 9.12
CA MET A 33 -13.41 4.12 7.78
C MET A 33 -12.08 4.84 7.88
N SER A 34 -11.00 4.11 7.63
CA SER A 34 -9.68 4.68 7.41
C SER A 34 -9.81 5.51 6.14
N CYS A 35 -10.11 6.81 6.29
CA CYS A 35 -9.99 7.77 5.21
C CYS A 35 -8.51 7.82 4.86
N LYS A 36 -8.11 7.03 3.88
CA LYS A 36 -6.75 7.06 3.35
C LYS A 36 -6.51 8.46 2.81
N ARG A 37 -5.61 9.17 3.46
CA ARG A 37 -5.27 10.55 3.11
C ARG A 37 -4.43 10.54 1.84
N LYS A 38 -4.89 11.26 0.83
CA LYS A 38 -4.11 11.49 -0.40
C LYS A 38 -2.95 12.45 -0.14
N VAL A 39 -1.91 12.32 -0.93
CA VAL A 39 -0.74 13.20 -0.85
C VAL A 39 -1.03 14.58 -1.44
N SER A 40 -0.29 15.58 -0.96
CA SER A 40 -0.31 16.94 -1.49
C SER A 40 0.59 17.06 -2.73
N GLN A 41 0.45 18.14 -3.49
CA GLN A 41 1.33 18.46 -4.61
C GLN A 41 2.81 18.50 -4.18
N LYS A 42 3.10 19.10 -3.02
CA LYS A 42 4.45 19.13 -2.46
C LYS A 42 5.02 17.73 -2.23
N GLN A 43 4.23 16.83 -1.67
CA GLN A 43 4.65 15.43 -1.46
C GLN A 43 4.86 14.70 -2.79
N CYS A 44 4.09 15.00 -3.80
CA CYS A 44 4.31 14.48 -5.16
C CYS A 44 5.63 14.99 -5.77
N ASP A 45 5.96 16.25 -5.56
CA ASP A 45 7.25 16.83 -6.01
C ASP A 45 8.44 16.18 -5.27
N GLU A 46 8.32 15.97 -3.96
CA GLU A 46 9.32 15.25 -3.16
C GLU A 46 9.51 13.79 -3.63
N LEU A 47 8.42 13.14 -4.00
CA LEU A 47 8.44 11.76 -4.52
C LEU A 47 9.18 11.68 -5.86
N LEU A 48 8.91 12.62 -6.78
CA LEU A 48 9.62 12.73 -8.06
C LEU A 48 11.11 13.01 -7.86
N ASP A 49 11.47 13.90 -6.94
CA ASP A 49 12.87 14.19 -6.60
C ASP A 49 13.58 12.96 -6.04
N ARG A 50 12.90 12.22 -5.17
CA ARG A 50 13.44 10.98 -4.60
C ARG A 50 13.66 9.93 -5.68
N PHE A 51 12.67 9.70 -6.53
CA PHE A 51 12.74 8.73 -7.63
C PHE A 51 13.90 9.05 -8.59
N SER A 52 13.93 10.29 -9.11
CA SER A 52 14.97 10.72 -10.03
C SER A 52 16.38 10.62 -9.43
N THR A 53 16.52 10.93 -8.15
CA THR A 53 17.79 10.78 -7.43
C THR A 53 18.24 9.31 -7.37
N LEU A 54 17.32 8.39 -7.07
CA LEU A 54 17.64 6.96 -7.01
C LEU A 54 18.03 6.42 -8.38
N VAL A 55 17.23 6.69 -9.41
CA VAL A 55 17.50 6.24 -10.79
C VAL A 55 18.86 6.72 -11.28
N VAL A 56 19.19 8.00 -11.08
CA VAL A 56 20.45 8.58 -11.54
C VAL A 56 21.64 7.98 -10.79
N LYS A 57 21.54 7.78 -9.48
CA LYS A 57 22.60 7.11 -8.71
C LYS A 57 22.81 5.66 -9.12
N GLU A 58 21.76 4.95 -9.47
CA GLU A 58 21.83 3.56 -9.92
C GLU A 58 22.47 3.43 -11.31
N ARG A 59 22.15 4.37 -12.21
CA ARG A 59 22.69 4.38 -13.58
C ARG A 59 24.12 4.94 -13.69
N PHE A 60 24.45 5.92 -12.87
CA PHE A 60 25.69 6.70 -12.96
C PHE A 60 26.40 6.80 -11.61
N PRO A 61 26.82 5.68 -11.00
CA PRO A 61 27.38 5.68 -9.65
C PRO A 61 28.66 6.51 -9.50
N ASP A 62 29.43 6.65 -10.59
CA ASP A 62 30.72 7.33 -10.60
C ASP A 62 30.69 8.74 -11.24
N ALA A 63 29.50 9.25 -11.59
CA ALA A 63 29.36 10.55 -12.22
C ALA A 63 29.64 11.71 -11.25
N GLY A 64 30.24 12.79 -11.75
CA GLY A 64 30.43 14.01 -10.97
C GLY A 64 29.11 14.73 -10.67
N ALA A 65 29.11 15.59 -9.65
CA ALA A 65 27.92 16.26 -9.14
C ALA A 65 27.12 17.03 -10.22
N ASP A 66 27.79 17.73 -11.11
CA ASP A 66 27.15 18.52 -12.17
C ASP A 66 26.43 17.63 -13.20
N ALA A 67 27.06 16.51 -13.58
CA ALA A 67 26.48 15.54 -14.48
C ALA A 67 25.26 14.85 -13.83
N LEU A 68 25.33 14.49 -12.55
CA LEU A 68 24.23 13.93 -11.80
C LEU A 68 23.06 14.91 -11.72
N ALA A 69 23.30 16.20 -11.48
CA ALA A 69 22.24 17.21 -11.41
C ALA A 69 21.52 17.39 -12.76
N ALA A 70 22.24 17.38 -13.87
CA ALA A 70 21.67 17.47 -15.20
C ALA A 70 20.80 16.25 -15.53
N GLU A 71 21.31 15.04 -15.25
CA GLU A 71 20.57 13.79 -15.47
C GLU A 71 19.35 13.69 -14.55
N GLN A 72 19.44 14.13 -13.29
CA GLN A 72 18.30 14.15 -12.37
C GLN A 72 17.18 15.07 -12.88
N THR A 73 17.53 16.23 -13.43
CA THR A 73 16.55 17.15 -14.01
C THR A 73 15.81 16.50 -15.19
N ARG A 74 16.54 15.79 -16.06
CA ARG A 74 15.97 15.08 -17.19
C ARG A 74 15.06 13.94 -16.73
N GLU A 75 15.56 13.07 -15.86
CA GLU A 75 14.82 11.93 -15.33
C GLU A 75 13.52 12.37 -14.63
N ARG A 76 13.59 13.46 -13.86
CA ARG A 76 12.41 14.04 -13.22
C ARG A 76 11.37 14.50 -14.23
N ALA A 77 11.79 15.13 -15.32
CA ALA A 77 10.88 15.58 -16.37
C ALA A 77 10.21 14.41 -17.10
N GLU A 78 10.95 13.35 -17.36
CA GLU A 78 10.43 12.11 -17.96
C GLU A 78 9.46 11.40 -17.00
N ALA A 79 9.85 11.19 -15.77
CA ALA A 79 9.04 10.50 -14.76
C ALA A 79 7.72 11.21 -14.46
N LYS A 80 7.65 12.53 -14.58
CA LYS A 80 6.42 13.31 -14.35
C LYS A 80 5.26 12.90 -15.25
N SER A 81 5.55 12.39 -16.44
CA SER A 81 4.56 11.90 -17.40
C SER A 81 4.26 10.40 -17.29
N ASP A 82 5.02 9.69 -16.47
CA ASP A 82 4.82 8.27 -16.21
C ASP A 82 3.52 8.01 -15.44
N ASP A 83 2.93 6.85 -15.68
CA ASP A 83 1.66 6.44 -15.05
C ASP A 83 1.75 6.43 -13.51
N ALA A 84 2.90 6.11 -12.95
CA ALA A 84 3.12 6.11 -11.51
C ALA A 84 3.05 7.51 -10.86
N PHE A 85 3.28 8.59 -11.62
CA PHE A 85 3.42 9.94 -11.07
C PHE A 85 2.44 10.98 -11.63
N LYS A 86 1.92 10.80 -12.85
CA LYS A 86 1.09 11.80 -13.53
C LYS A 86 -0.19 12.19 -12.77
N ASN A 87 -0.75 11.25 -12.00
CA ASN A 87 -1.96 11.43 -11.20
C ASN A 87 -1.69 11.36 -9.69
N CYS A 88 -0.46 11.63 -9.27
CA CYS A 88 0.03 11.41 -7.92
C CYS A 88 -0.91 11.96 -6.84
N THR A 89 -1.40 13.19 -6.95
CA THR A 89 -2.29 13.81 -5.94
C THR A 89 -3.65 13.12 -5.79
N SER A 90 -4.09 12.39 -6.80
CA SER A 90 -5.36 11.66 -6.79
C SER A 90 -5.20 10.17 -6.52
N GLU A 91 -4.05 9.58 -6.81
CA GLU A 91 -3.81 8.15 -6.72
C GLU A 91 -2.98 7.77 -5.51
N VAL A 92 -1.87 8.47 -5.24
CA VAL A 92 -0.94 8.13 -4.16
C VAL A 92 -1.51 8.49 -2.79
N GLN A 93 -1.36 7.56 -1.85
CA GLN A 93 -1.79 7.72 -0.47
C GLN A 93 -0.61 8.07 0.44
N ALA A 94 -0.90 8.63 1.61
CA ALA A 94 0.14 9.09 2.54
C ALA A 94 1.02 7.95 3.07
N ASP A 95 0.49 6.75 3.22
CA ASP A 95 1.24 5.55 3.63
C ASP A 95 2.13 5.02 2.50
N GLU A 96 1.66 5.02 1.26
CA GLU A 96 2.44 4.69 0.06
C GLU A 96 3.60 5.68 -0.13
N HIS A 97 3.33 6.98 -0.01
CA HIS A 97 4.36 8.01 -0.01
C HIS A 97 5.40 7.79 1.09
N GLY A 98 4.95 7.51 2.33
CA GLY A 98 5.84 7.24 3.44
C GLY A 98 6.73 6.00 3.23
N CYS A 99 6.22 4.97 2.56
CA CYS A 99 6.98 3.79 2.12
C CYS A 99 8.02 4.20 1.06
N ALA A 100 7.57 4.87 0.00
CA ALA A 100 8.41 5.27 -1.14
C ALA A 100 9.58 6.19 -0.75
N MET A 101 9.35 7.13 0.19
CA MET A 101 10.40 8.03 0.68
C MET A 101 11.52 7.32 1.46
N LYS A 102 11.26 6.12 1.98
CA LYS A 102 12.24 5.27 2.69
C LYS A 102 12.94 4.27 1.77
N ALA A 103 12.46 4.11 0.54
CA ALA A 103 13.02 3.15 -0.41
C ALA A 103 14.50 3.44 -0.69
N ALA A 104 15.30 2.37 -0.79
CA ALA A 104 16.73 2.44 -1.07
C ALA A 104 17.03 2.38 -2.58
N THR A 105 16.09 1.87 -3.39
CA THR A 105 16.20 1.71 -4.85
C THR A 105 14.97 2.29 -5.56
N SER A 106 15.13 2.63 -6.84
CA SER A 106 14.03 3.10 -7.68
C SER A 106 12.93 2.04 -7.82
N GLU A 107 13.30 0.78 -7.97
CA GLU A 107 12.36 -0.34 -8.03
C GLU A 107 11.55 -0.50 -6.74
N ALA A 108 12.22 -0.44 -5.58
CA ALA A 108 11.54 -0.52 -4.28
C ALA A 108 10.59 0.66 -4.06
N LEU A 109 10.94 1.85 -4.57
CA LEU A 109 10.06 3.02 -4.53
C LEU A 109 8.78 2.78 -5.34
N ILE A 110 8.88 2.30 -6.57
CA ILE A 110 7.72 2.00 -7.42
C ILE A 110 6.82 0.94 -6.79
N LYS A 111 7.39 -0.11 -6.21
CA LYS A 111 6.60 -1.14 -5.48
C LYS A 111 5.78 -0.60 -4.31
N CYS A 112 6.17 0.52 -3.73
CA CYS A 112 5.36 1.17 -2.69
C CYS A 112 4.12 1.88 -3.25
N LEU A 113 4.08 2.14 -4.56
CA LEU A 113 3.01 2.89 -5.24
C LEU A 113 2.02 1.95 -5.99
N GLU A 114 2.30 0.65 -6.05
CA GLU A 114 1.43 -0.39 -6.65
C GLU A 114 0.41 -0.91 -5.62
#